data_4e96412c4a36d75212fbd4030bb0c477
#
_entry.id   4e96412c4a36d75212fbd4030bb0c477
#
_cell.length_a   1.000
_cell.length_b   1.000
_cell.length_c   1.000
_cell.angle_alpha   90.00
_cell.angle_beta   90.00
_cell.angle_gamma   90.00
#
_symmetry.space_group_name_H-M   'P 1'
#
loop_
_entity.id
_entity.type
_entity.pdbx_description
1 polymer ?
#
loop_
_entity_poly.entity_id
_entity_poly.type
_entity_poly.pdbx_seq_one_letter_code
_entity_poly.pdbx_strand_id
1 'polypeptide(L)'
;ARVQRLAVGTGAITRLPAMHALGADIILATDDGISTTSGGLWSLDLSVPMLVVNHATAEVPGMQAMVGYIRRHFPGVPVTYLDSGFPYPVVT
;
A
#
# COMPACT_ATOMS: atom_id res chain seq x y z
N ALA A 1 -0.12 16.50 16.23
CA ALA A 1 0.82 15.39 16.54
C ALA A 1 1.90 15.34 15.46
N ARG A 2 3.11 14.97 15.84
CA ARG A 2 4.24 14.83 14.92
C ARG A 2 4.43 13.35 14.58
N VAL A 3 4.36 13.00 13.31
CA VAL A 3 4.66 11.64 12.84
C VAL A 3 6.18 11.44 12.82
N GLN A 4 6.67 10.38 13.43
CA GLN A 4 8.08 10.01 13.48
C GLN A 4 8.33 8.67 12.79
N ARG A 5 7.37 7.76 12.85
CA ARG A 5 7.47 6.41 12.30
C ARG A 5 6.24 6.06 11.47
N LEU A 6 6.45 5.88 10.19
CA LEU A 6 5.46 5.37 9.25
C LEU A 6 5.70 3.88 9.03
N ALA A 7 4.68 3.04 9.25
CA ALA A 7 4.69 1.68 8.76
C ALA A 7 3.95 1.59 7.42
N VAL A 8 4.46 0.81 6.50
CA VAL A 8 3.87 0.59 5.19
C VAL A 8 3.57 -0.89 5.01
N GLY A 9 2.33 -1.20 4.70
CA GLY A 9 1.87 -2.54 4.38
C GLY A 9 1.06 -2.54 3.09
N THR A 10 1.30 -3.51 2.23
CA THR A 10 0.54 -3.69 0.99
C THR A 10 -0.12 -5.04 0.95
N GLY A 11 -1.33 -5.09 0.35
CA GLY A 11 -2.07 -6.32 0.15
C GLY A 11 -2.78 -6.87 1.38
N ALA A 12 -3.51 -7.94 1.16
CA ALA A 12 -4.46 -8.55 2.10
C ALA A 12 -3.85 -9.07 3.41
N ILE A 13 -2.54 -9.22 3.48
CA ILE A 13 -1.85 -9.77 4.66
C ILE A 13 -1.24 -8.70 5.58
N THR A 14 -1.61 -7.44 5.42
CA THR A 14 -1.15 -6.34 6.28
C THR A 14 -1.52 -6.60 7.75
N ARG A 15 -0.52 -6.61 8.63
CA ARG A 15 -0.69 -6.89 10.06
C ARG A 15 -0.62 -5.63 10.90
N LEU A 16 -1.71 -4.87 10.96
CA LEU A 16 -1.79 -3.58 11.65
C LEU A 16 -1.32 -3.60 13.12
N PRO A 17 -1.78 -4.57 13.97
CA PRO A 17 -1.33 -4.62 15.35
C PRO A 17 0.19 -4.82 15.49
N ALA A 18 0.80 -5.64 14.64
CA ALA A 18 2.23 -5.87 14.67
C ALA A 18 3.02 -4.61 14.28
N MET A 19 2.56 -3.87 13.28
CA MET A 19 3.16 -2.60 12.86
C MET A 19 3.11 -1.56 13.97
N HIS A 20 1.98 -1.46 14.65
CA HIS A 20 1.83 -0.55 15.80
C HIS A 20 2.72 -0.98 16.97
N ALA A 21 2.80 -2.27 17.28
CA ALA A 21 3.67 -2.79 18.33
C ALA A 21 5.16 -2.52 18.09
N LEU A 22 5.56 -2.36 16.82
CA LEU A 22 6.92 -1.92 16.44
C LEU A 22 7.12 -0.40 16.54
N GLY A 23 6.12 0.33 17.03
CA GLY A 23 6.18 1.76 17.31
C GLY A 23 5.78 2.66 16.14
N ALA A 24 4.98 2.18 15.21
CA ALA A 24 4.44 3.04 14.16
C ALA A 24 3.43 4.04 14.73
N ASP A 25 3.59 5.31 14.40
CA ASP A 25 2.67 6.41 14.77
C ASP A 25 1.52 6.53 13.78
N ILE A 26 1.75 6.11 12.54
CA ILE A 26 0.80 6.10 11.44
C ILE A 26 1.07 4.88 10.55
N ILE A 27 0.02 4.33 9.98
CA ILE A 27 0.10 3.17 9.09
C ILE A 27 -0.44 3.56 7.71
N LEU A 28 0.32 3.25 6.67
CA LEU A 28 -0.14 3.25 5.29
C LEU A 28 -0.50 1.82 4.90
N ALA A 29 -1.75 1.59 4.58
CA ALA A 29 -2.27 0.28 4.19
C ALA A 29 -3.04 0.35 2.86
N THR A 30 -3.25 -0.79 2.23
CA THR A 30 -4.12 -0.89 1.06
C THR A 30 -5.53 -1.28 1.45
N ASP A 31 -6.49 -0.94 0.59
CA ASP A 31 -7.93 -1.15 0.81
C ASP A 31 -8.31 -2.63 1.04
N ASP A 32 -7.59 -3.57 0.43
CA ASP A 32 -7.77 -5.00 0.64
C ASP A 32 -7.01 -5.55 1.86
N GLY A 33 -6.03 -4.81 2.38
CA GLY A 33 -5.27 -5.15 3.59
C GLY A 33 -6.00 -4.81 4.90
N ILE A 34 -7.12 -4.12 4.80
CA ILE A 34 -7.97 -3.75 5.93
C ILE A 34 -9.40 -4.24 5.71
N SER A 35 -10.01 -4.80 6.73
CA SER A 35 -11.45 -5.04 6.74
C SER A 35 -12.13 -4.05 7.67
N THR A 36 -13.41 -3.77 7.40
CA THR A 36 -14.21 -2.88 8.25
C THR A 36 -14.27 -3.36 9.69
N THR A 37 -14.35 -4.68 9.88
CA THR A 37 -14.50 -5.31 11.20
C THR A 37 -13.18 -5.53 11.93
N SER A 38 -12.06 -5.61 11.25
CA SER A 38 -10.78 -5.88 11.91
C SER A 38 -9.81 -4.70 11.86
N GLY A 39 -9.57 -4.14 10.68
CA GLY A 39 -8.59 -3.07 10.50
C GLY A 39 -9.14 -1.68 10.80
N GLY A 40 -10.32 -1.36 10.25
CA GLY A 40 -10.93 -0.04 10.40
C GLY A 40 -11.34 0.24 11.85
N LEU A 41 -12.08 -0.67 12.48
CA LEU A 41 -12.48 -0.52 13.88
C LEU A 41 -11.27 -0.53 14.81
N TRP A 42 -10.30 -1.40 14.59
CA TRP A 42 -9.07 -1.45 15.37
C TRP A 42 -8.34 -0.10 15.37
N SER A 43 -8.22 0.54 14.20
CA SER A 43 -7.60 1.87 14.08
C SER A 43 -8.36 2.95 14.87
N LEU A 44 -9.68 2.93 14.82
CA LEU A 44 -10.53 3.86 15.56
C LEU A 44 -10.46 3.62 17.07
N ASP A 45 -10.60 2.38 17.52
CA ASP A 45 -10.60 2.02 18.94
C ASP A 45 -9.29 2.37 19.64
N LEU A 46 -8.16 2.21 18.95
CA LEU A 46 -6.84 2.52 19.50
C LEU A 46 -6.35 3.93 19.13
N SER A 47 -7.12 4.69 18.37
CA SER A 47 -6.74 6.02 17.87
C SER A 47 -5.40 6.01 17.11
N VAL A 48 -5.13 4.95 16.35
CA VAL A 48 -3.95 4.83 15.49
C VAL A 48 -4.29 5.36 14.11
N PRO A 49 -3.72 6.48 13.67
CA PRO A 49 -4.01 7.04 12.36
C PRO A 49 -3.64 6.08 11.23
N MET A 50 -4.50 5.96 10.24
CA MET A 50 -4.27 5.11 9.08
C MET A 50 -4.58 5.85 7.79
N LEU A 51 -3.67 5.75 6.82
CA LEU A 51 -3.87 6.17 5.45
C LEU A 51 -4.18 4.91 4.62
N VAL A 52 -5.26 4.95 3.87
CA VAL A 52 -5.67 3.84 3.02
C VAL A 52 -5.56 4.25 1.57
N VAL A 53 -4.86 3.44 0.80
CA VAL A 53 -4.68 3.64 -0.65
C VAL A 53 -5.20 2.40 -1.38
N ASN A 54 -5.72 2.59 -2.59
CA ASN A 54 -6.08 1.46 -3.43
C ASN A 54 -4.86 0.58 -3.75
N HIS A 55 -5.01 -0.74 -3.63
CA HIS A 55 -3.91 -1.71 -3.79
C HIS A 55 -3.23 -1.58 -5.16
N ALA A 56 -3.99 -1.58 -6.25
CA ALA A 56 -3.42 -1.46 -7.59
C ALA A 56 -2.63 -0.15 -7.75
N THR A 57 -3.17 0.96 -7.24
CA THR A 57 -2.48 2.26 -7.26
C THR A 57 -1.18 2.24 -6.45
N ALA A 58 -1.17 1.56 -5.31
CA ALA A 58 0.03 1.43 -4.46
C ALA A 58 1.17 0.68 -5.15
N GLU A 59 0.85 -0.24 -6.06
CA GLU A 59 1.84 -1.07 -6.75
C GLU A 59 2.40 -0.45 -8.03
N VAL A 60 1.73 0.55 -8.61
CA VAL A 60 2.16 1.21 -9.87
C VAL A 60 3.63 1.62 -9.86
N PRO A 61 4.15 2.34 -8.85
CA PRO A 61 5.56 2.75 -8.84
C PRO A 61 6.53 1.55 -8.82
N GLY A 62 6.17 0.49 -8.09
CA GLY A 62 6.93 -0.75 -8.02
C GLY A 62 6.99 -1.47 -9.36
N MET A 63 5.86 -1.58 -10.05
CA MET A 63 5.77 -2.19 -11.38
C MET A 63 6.56 -1.40 -12.43
N GLN A 64 6.52 -0.08 -12.40
CA GLN A 64 7.33 0.77 -13.27
C GLN A 64 8.83 0.59 -13.01
N ALA A 65 9.23 0.54 -11.73
CA ALA A 65 10.60 0.27 -11.35
C ALA A 65 11.07 -1.13 -11.79
N MET A 66 10.19 -2.14 -11.73
CA MET A 66 10.47 -3.51 -12.19
C MET A 66 10.78 -3.55 -13.69
N VAL A 67 10.05 -2.81 -14.51
CA VAL A 67 10.36 -2.69 -15.95
C VAL A 67 11.78 -2.13 -16.15
N GLY A 68 12.16 -1.10 -15.40
CA GLY A 68 13.51 -0.54 -15.44
C GLY A 68 14.57 -1.55 -15.00
N TYR A 69 14.29 -2.35 -13.97
CA TYR A 69 15.17 -3.41 -13.52
C TYR A 69 15.38 -4.49 -14.59
N ILE A 70 14.31 -5.00 -15.20
CA ILE A 70 14.36 -6.03 -16.23
C ILE A 70 15.15 -5.54 -17.45
N ARG A 71 14.92 -4.32 -17.91
CA ARG A 71 15.66 -3.74 -19.03
C ARG A 71 17.16 -3.68 -18.80
N ARG A 72 17.58 -3.35 -17.58
CA ARG A 72 19.01 -3.27 -17.22
C ARG A 72 19.69 -4.62 -17.10
N HIS A 73 19.00 -5.59 -16.50
CA HIS A 73 19.61 -6.88 -16.17
C HIS A 73 19.38 -7.96 -17.23
N PHE A 74 18.38 -7.78 -18.08
CA PHE A 74 17.99 -8.73 -19.11
C PHE A 74 17.73 -8.01 -20.45
N PRO A 75 18.79 -7.42 -21.07
CA PRO A 75 18.61 -6.54 -22.25
C PRO A 75 18.03 -7.26 -23.49
N GLY A 76 18.07 -8.59 -23.54
CA GLY A 76 17.45 -9.37 -24.60
C GLY A 76 15.97 -9.68 -24.40
N VAL A 77 15.38 -9.30 -23.24
CA VAL A 77 13.97 -9.57 -22.94
C VAL A 77 13.15 -8.32 -23.21
N PRO A 78 12.21 -8.33 -24.16
CA PRO A 78 11.29 -7.22 -24.35
C PRO A 78 10.36 -7.11 -23.17
N VAL A 79 10.25 -5.91 -22.59
CA VAL A 79 9.36 -5.64 -21.46
C VAL A 79 8.65 -4.31 -21.63
N THR A 80 7.35 -4.30 -21.37
CA THR A 80 6.50 -3.12 -21.46
C THR A 80 5.66 -3.02 -20.19
N TYR A 81 5.55 -1.82 -19.64
CA TYR A 81 4.57 -1.52 -18.60
C TYR A 81 3.20 -1.33 -19.24
N LEU A 82 2.21 -2.04 -18.74
CA LEU A 82 0.81 -1.85 -19.09
C LEU A 82 0.10 -1.16 -17.92
N ASP A 83 -0.40 0.03 -18.16
CA ASP A 83 -1.19 0.76 -17.16
C ASP A 83 -2.59 0.14 -17.09
N SER A 84 -2.96 -0.39 -15.92
CA SER A 84 -4.30 -0.92 -15.68
C SER A 84 -5.34 0.17 -15.41
N GLY A 85 -4.91 1.41 -15.27
CA GLY A 85 -5.77 2.53 -14.88
C GLY A 85 -6.20 2.47 -13.42
N PHE A 86 -7.00 3.47 -13.02
CA PHE A 86 -7.59 3.50 -11.67
C PHE A 86 -8.91 2.69 -11.67
N PRO A 87 -9.07 1.72 -10.76
CA PRO A 87 -10.19 0.77 -10.82
C PRO A 87 -11.53 1.38 -10.39
N TYR A 88 -11.53 2.55 -9.75
CA TYR A 88 -12.75 3.19 -9.29
C TYR A 88 -12.98 4.52 -10.02
N PRO A 89 -14.15 4.74 -10.63
CA PRO A 89 -14.48 6.03 -11.22
C PRO A 89 -14.63 7.09 -10.12
N VAL A 90 -14.14 8.29 -10.39
CA VAL A 90 -14.44 9.45 -9.56
C VAL A 90 -15.84 9.92 -9.89
N VAL A 91 -16.74 9.90 -8.93
CA VAL A 91 -18.08 10.46 -9.05
C VAL A 91 -18.03 11.90 -8.59
N THR A 92 -18.33 12.80 -9.51
CA THR A 92 -18.38 14.24 -9.26
C THR A 92 -19.81 14.74 -9.22
#